data_29d7e7e905796208ab636bb87f7b7dd0
#
_entry.id   29d7e7e905796208ab636bb87f7b7dd0
#
_cell.length_a   1.000
_cell.length_b   1.000
_cell.length_c   1.000
_cell.angle_alpha   90.00
_cell.angle_beta   90.00
_cell.angle_gamma   90.00
#
_symmetry.space_group_name_H-M   'P 1'
#
loop_
_entity.id
_entity.type
_entity.pdbx_description
1 polymer ?
#
loop_
_entity_poly.entity_id
_entity_poly.type
_entity_poly.pdbx_seq_one_letter_code
_entity_poly.pdbx_strand_id
1 'polypeptide(L)'
;MTKLLEIKDQLIRFYSKYETYLYPIVKFAVALALFTVINTNIGFMEKISRFPVALLLALVCAILPTGAILWIGAIVVLADMYALSMEVALTALILFAILFFVYFRFAPKDGLTVVLTPLCFKLYIPYVMPVGSSLLRSAYSVIGVVCGTVVYYFLDGIHRNAGALMSAANADEEQSSSKFDISVGQFLGNKEMYLVIVIFVITAIVVYLVRRMEVDNAWTLAIISGALIQVAGLFVGYIVLGVTGKTLWLIVGNIISLLIAFILQFLFMNLDYARTERVQFEDDDYYYYVKAVPKKMVAVREVTVCLLYTSPSPRDYA
;
A
#
# COMPACT_ATOMS: atom_id res chain seq x y z
N MET A 1 -4.50 -16.72 -23.73
CA MET A 1 -5.27 -16.26 -22.57
C MET A 1 -5.59 -17.37 -21.57
N THR A 2 -5.92 -18.58 -22.01
CA THR A 2 -6.25 -19.73 -21.14
C THR A 2 -5.14 -20.10 -20.16
N LYS A 3 -3.88 -20.18 -20.58
CA LYS A 3 -2.74 -20.51 -19.69
C LYS A 3 -2.52 -19.51 -18.54
N LEU A 4 -2.70 -18.21 -18.80
CA LEU A 4 -2.57 -17.18 -17.74
C LEU A 4 -3.70 -17.27 -16.71
N LEU A 5 -4.91 -17.61 -17.14
CA LEU A 5 -6.04 -17.85 -16.25
C LEU A 5 -5.85 -19.11 -15.42
N GLU A 6 -5.29 -20.19 -16.01
CA GLU A 6 -4.92 -21.39 -15.28
C GLU A 6 -3.88 -21.12 -14.20
N ILE A 7 -2.83 -20.34 -14.53
CA ILE A 7 -1.81 -19.91 -13.56
C ILE A 7 -2.44 -19.10 -12.41
N LYS A 8 -3.33 -18.15 -12.75
CA LYS A 8 -4.05 -17.38 -11.73
C LYS A 8 -4.86 -18.29 -10.80
N ASP A 9 -5.61 -19.24 -11.35
CA ASP A 9 -6.42 -20.19 -10.57
C ASP A 9 -5.54 -21.10 -9.70
N GLN A 10 -4.41 -21.57 -10.22
CA GLN A 10 -3.44 -22.34 -9.45
C GLN A 10 -2.88 -21.52 -8.29
N LEU A 11 -2.52 -20.24 -8.51
CA LEU A 11 -2.05 -19.34 -7.48
C LEU A 11 -3.10 -19.10 -6.40
N ILE A 12 -4.36 -18.86 -6.80
CA ILE A 12 -5.46 -18.65 -5.84
C ILE A 12 -5.71 -19.90 -5.01
N ARG A 13 -5.75 -21.08 -5.64
CA ARG A 13 -5.90 -22.36 -4.92
C ARG A 13 -4.73 -22.65 -4.00
N PHE A 14 -3.50 -22.38 -4.45
CA PHE A 14 -2.30 -22.53 -3.63
C PHE A 14 -2.36 -21.59 -2.40
N TYR A 15 -2.68 -20.30 -2.62
CA TYR A 15 -2.83 -19.33 -1.55
C TYR A 15 -3.92 -19.77 -0.56
N SER A 16 -5.10 -20.11 -1.04
CA SER A 16 -6.22 -20.57 -0.18
C SER A 16 -5.90 -21.82 0.62
N LYS A 17 -5.16 -22.77 0.02
CA LYS A 17 -4.74 -24.00 0.71
C LYS A 17 -3.70 -23.75 1.80
N TYR A 18 -2.79 -22.78 1.58
CA TYR A 18 -1.66 -22.52 2.48
C TYR A 18 -1.76 -21.15 3.18
N GLU A 19 -2.93 -20.51 3.19
CA GLU A 19 -3.15 -19.18 3.75
C GLU A 19 -2.65 -19.06 5.20
N THR A 20 -2.91 -20.09 6.03
CA THR A 20 -2.48 -20.13 7.44
C THR A 20 -0.96 -20.01 7.62
N TYR A 21 -0.17 -20.51 6.67
CA TYR A 21 1.29 -20.43 6.71
C TYR A 21 1.84 -19.25 5.93
N LEU A 22 1.25 -18.92 4.77
CA LEU A 22 1.72 -17.84 3.91
C LEU A 22 1.49 -16.47 4.55
N TYR A 23 0.37 -16.28 5.24
CA TYR A 23 0.05 -15.01 5.86
C TYR A 23 1.07 -14.55 6.92
N PRO A 24 1.52 -15.38 7.89
CA PRO A 24 2.61 -15.04 8.80
C PRO A 24 3.94 -14.80 8.09
N ILE A 25 4.25 -15.57 7.03
CA ILE A 25 5.49 -15.39 6.25
C ILE A 25 5.52 -14.02 5.56
N VAL A 26 4.42 -13.62 4.94
CA VAL A 26 4.31 -12.29 4.30
C VAL A 26 4.43 -11.17 5.34
N LYS A 27 3.78 -11.31 6.51
CA LYS A 27 3.92 -10.35 7.61
C LYS A 27 5.36 -10.26 8.10
N PHE A 28 6.03 -11.39 8.26
CA PHE A 28 7.44 -11.45 8.62
C PHE A 28 8.31 -10.70 7.61
N ALA A 29 8.14 -10.98 6.32
CA ALA A 29 8.92 -10.34 5.25
C ALA A 29 8.70 -8.81 5.22
N VAL A 30 7.45 -8.34 5.35
CA VAL A 30 7.14 -6.91 5.39
C VAL A 30 7.73 -6.25 6.65
N ALA A 31 7.60 -6.88 7.81
CA ALA A 31 8.15 -6.36 9.06
C ALA A 31 9.68 -6.31 9.02
N LEU A 32 10.33 -7.37 8.50
CA LEU A 32 11.78 -7.42 8.35
C LEU A 32 12.28 -6.32 7.40
N ALA A 33 11.60 -6.12 6.26
CA ALA A 33 11.91 -5.03 5.34
C ALA A 33 11.76 -3.67 6.02
N LEU A 34 10.68 -3.45 6.80
CA LEU A 34 10.46 -2.22 7.54
C LEU A 34 11.60 -1.95 8.53
N PHE A 35 11.91 -2.90 9.42
CA PHE A 35 12.97 -2.71 10.42
C PHE A 35 14.35 -2.55 9.78
N THR A 36 14.65 -3.26 8.69
CA THR A 36 15.89 -3.07 7.95
C THR A 36 15.98 -1.67 7.37
N VAL A 37 14.90 -1.15 6.79
CA VAL A 37 14.84 0.22 6.25
C VAL A 37 14.95 1.27 7.37
N ILE A 38 14.33 1.07 8.53
CA ILE A 38 14.48 1.95 9.69
C ILE A 38 15.96 1.96 10.12
N ASN A 39 16.56 0.80 10.34
CA ASN A 39 17.93 0.69 10.81
C ASN A 39 18.96 1.29 9.83
N THR A 40 18.76 1.14 8.52
CA THR A 40 19.67 1.70 7.51
C THR A 40 19.52 3.20 7.33
N ASN A 41 18.36 3.78 7.64
CA ASN A 41 18.13 5.22 7.47
C ASN A 41 18.36 6.02 8.75
N ILE A 42 18.02 5.46 9.90
CA ILE A 42 18.00 6.21 11.16
C ILE A 42 18.99 5.59 12.13
N GLY A 43 18.90 4.32 12.44
CA GLY A 43 19.86 3.47 13.18
C GLY A 43 20.77 4.12 14.23
N PHE A 44 20.33 5.19 14.92
CA PHE A 44 21.13 5.93 15.88
C PHE A 44 21.38 5.14 17.17
N MET A 45 20.48 4.20 17.49
CA MET A 45 20.65 3.33 18.65
C MET A 45 21.33 2.02 18.25
N GLU A 46 22.65 1.93 18.35
CA GLU A 46 23.45 0.75 17.95
C GLU A 46 22.91 -0.59 18.49
N LYS A 47 22.32 -0.59 19.69
CA LYS A 47 21.80 -1.83 20.30
C LYS A 47 20.58 -2.36 19.57
N ILE A 48 19.69 -1.49 19.09
CA ILE A 48 18.45 -1.86 18.38
C ILE A 48 18.71 -2.03 16.88
N SER A 49 19.64 -1.27 16.32
CA SER A 49 20.01 -1.27 14.91
C SER A 49 20.70 -2.56 14.43
N ARG A 50 21.03 -3.49 15.33
CA ARG A 50 21.66 -4.76 14.95
C ARG A 50 20.67 -5.66 14.21
N PHE A 51 21.13 -6.28 13.12
CA PHE A 51 20.30 -7.19 12.30
C PHE A 51 19.59 -8.31 13.10
N PRO A 52 20.22 -8.97 14.11
CA PRO A 52 19.52 -9.98 14.92
C PRO A 52 18.29 -9.44 15.67
N VAL A 53 18.35 -8.17 16.12
CA VAL A 53 17.22 -7.53 16.82
C VAL A 53 16.07 -7.25 15.84
N ALA A 54 16.37 -6.75 14.64
CA ALA A 54 15.38 -6.56 13.58
C ALA A 54 14.71 -7.88 13.21
N LEU A 55 15.48 -8.97 13.14
CA LEU A 55 14.95 -10.31 12.84
C LEU A 55 14.02 -10.82 13.96
N LEU A 56 14.40 -10.64 15.23
CA LEU A 56 13.55 -11.01 16.38
C LEU A 56 12.25 -10.19 16.41
N LEU A 57 12.33 -8.88 16.19
CA LEU A 57 11.14 -8.01 16.12
C LEU A 57 10.23 -8.40 14.96
N ALA A 58 10.79 -8.73 13.80
CA ALA A 58 10.02 -9.20 12.65
C ALA A 58 9.32 -10.55 12.94
N LEU A 59 9.98 -11.45 13.66
CA LEU A 59 9.41 -12.73 14.07
C LEU A 59 8.24 -12.54 15.05
N VAL A 60 8.37 -11.64 16.02
CA VAL A 60 7.28 -11.25 16.93
C VAL A 60 6.10 -10.66 16.12
N CYS A 61 6.37 -9.79 15.15
CA CYS A 61 5.34 -9.22 14.27
C CYS A 61 4.61 -10.26 13.41
N ALA A 62 5.28 -11.37 13.06
CA ALA A 62 4.65 -12.44 12.28
C ALA A 62 3.50 -13.11 13.04
N ILE A 63 3.63 -13.24 14.37
CA ILE A 63 2.63 -13.88 15.24
C ILE A 63 1.51 -12.91 15.60
N LEU A 64 1.84 -11.64 15.87
CA LEU A 64 0.90 -10.60 16.30
C LEU A 64 -0.07 -10.17 15.16
N PRO A 65 -1.20 -9.52 15.47
CA PRO A 65 -2.07 -8.95 14.45
C PRO A 65 -1.33 -7.90 13.61
N THR A 66 -1.77 -7.67 12.35
CA THR A 66 -1.10 -6.76 11.40
C THR A 66 -0.91 -5.34 11.91
N GLY A 67 -1.81 -4.85 12.77
CA GLY A 67 -1.67 -3.54 13.41
C GLY A 67 -0.46 -3.44 14.34
N ALA A 68 0.03 -4.57 14.88
CA ALA A 68 1.20 -4.57 15.77
C ALA A 68 2.49 -4.12 15.07
N ILE A 69 2.63 -4.38 13.78
CA ILE A 69 3.79 -3.92 12.98
C ILE A 69 3.92 -2.40 13.07
N LEU A 70 2.78 -1.68 13.00
CA LEU A 70 2.75 -0.23 13.09
C LEU A 70 3.20 0.27 14.47
N TRP A 71 2.69 -0.36 15.54
CA TRP A 71 3.05 0.00 16.91
C TRP A 71 4.51 -0.27 17.22
N ILE A 72 4.99 -1.46 16.90
CA ILE A 72 6.38 -1.84 17.15
C ILE A 72 7.31 -0.97 16.29
N GLY A 73 6.96 -0.70 15.03
CA GLY A 73 7.72 0.20 14.16
C GLY A 73 7.81 1.62 14.74
N ALA A 74 6.71 2.15 15.26
CA ALA A 74 6.70 3.47 15.90
C ALA A 74 7.57 3.50 17.17
N ILE A 75 7.53 2.45 17.99
CA ILE A 75 8.37 2.36 19.22
C ILE A 75 9.85 2.30 18.83
N VAL A 76 10.23 1.53 17.83
CA VAL A 76 11.63 1.46 17.36
C VAL A 76 12.11 2.82 16.85
N VAL A 77 11.31 3.51 16.04
CA VAL A 77 11.63 4.86 15.56
C VAL A 77 11.77 5.84 16.73
N LEU A 78 10.86 5.82 17.70
CA LEU A 78 10.94 6.68 18.88
C LEU A 78 12.21 6.41 19.72
N ALA A 79 12.61 5.14 19.86
CA ALA A 79 13.84 4.77 20.54
C ALA A 79 15.09 5.29 19.81
N ASP A 80 15.12 5.22 18.48
CA ASP A 80 16.19 5.78 17.66
C ASP A 80 16.25 7.31 17.75
N MET A 81 15.08 7.99 17.77
CA MET A 81 15.01 9.44 17.94
C MET A 81 15.47 9.87 19.34
N TYR A 82 15.15 9.08 20.38
CA TYR A 82 15.60 9.33 21.73
C TYR A 82 17.13 9.20 21.84
N ALA A 83 17.74 8.24 21.15
CA ALA A 83 19.18 8.09 21.08
C ALA A 83 19.88 9.27 20.37
N LEU A 84 19.19 9.96 19.46
CA LEU A 84 19.70 11.16 18.78
C LEU A 84 19.61 12.40 19.69
N SER A 85 18.40 12.72 20.17
CA SER A 85 18.16 13.76 21.17
C SER A 85 16.75 13.64 21.77
N MET A 86 16.57 14.13 23.00
CA MET A 86 15.28 14.09 23.69
C MET A 86 14.25 15.00 23.01
N GLU A 87 14.68 16.13 22.47
CA GLU A 87 13.82 17.12 21.80
C GLU A 87 13.26 16.55 20.48
N VAL A 88 14.10 15.85 19.70
CA VAL A 88 13.69 15.18 18.47
C VAL A 88 12.74 14.03 18.78
N ALA A 89 12.97 13.27 19.85
CA ALA A 89 12.08 12.22 20.30
C ALA A 89 10.70 12.77 20.71
N LEU A 90 10.66 13.92 21.36
CA LEU A 90 9.41 14.58 21.75
C LEU A 90 8.61 15.03 20.50
N THR A 91 9.29 15.63 19.51
CA THR A 91 8.63 16.01 18.24
C THR A 91 8.07 14.80 17.51
N ALA A 92 8.84 13.71 17.43
CA ALA A 92 8.41 12.45 16.83
C ALA A 92 7.20 11.85 17.59
N LEU A 93 7.22 11.89 18.90
CA LEU A 93 6.13 11.38 19.74
C LEU A 93 4.83 12.16 19.51
N ILE A 94 4.90 13.49 19.48
CA ILE A 94 3.73 14.34 19.18
C ILE A 94 3.20 14.05 17.79
N LEU A 95 4.08 13.98 16.77
CA LEU A 95 3.71 13.66 15.41
C LEU A 95 3.03 12.29 15.30
N PHE A 96 3.62 11.25 15.89
CA PHE A 96 3.03 9.91 15.88
C PHE A 96 1.71 9.85 16.66
N ALA A 97 1.56 10.55 17.76
CA ALA A 97 0.30 10.63 18.48
C ALA A 97 -0.82 11.21 17.61
N ILE A 98 -0.53 12.30 16.88
CA ILE A 98 -1.49 12.88 15.92
C ILE A 98 -1.81 11.91 14.79
N LEU A 99 -0.79 11.29 14.19
CA LEU A 99 -0.98 10.32 13.12
C LEU A 99 -1.76 9.09 13.56
N PHE A 100 -1.50 8.56 14.76
CA PHE A 100 -2.25 7.46 15.33
C PHE A 100 -3.71 7.83 15.59
N PHE A 101 -3.98 9.03 16.12
CA PHE A 101 -5.34 9.48 16.34
C PHE A 101 -6.11 9.55 15.00
N VAL A 102 -5.52 10.14 13.98
CA VAL A 102 -6.11 10.22 12.62
C VAL A 102 -6.31 8.83 12.04
N TYR A 103 -5.28 7.97 12.09
CA TYR A 103 -5.33 6.62 11.58
C TYR A 103 -6.42 5.78 12.25
N PHE A 104 -6.47 5.73 13.58
CA PHE A 104 -7.47 4.92 14.29
C PHE A 104 -8.89 5.45 14.11
N ARG A 105 -9.04 6.75 13.94
CA ARG A 105 -10.36 7.36 13.72
C ARG A 105 -10.94 7.02 12.35
N PHE A 106 -10.12 6.99 11.31
CA PHE A 106 -10.60 6.94 9.92
C PHE A 106 -10.26 5.64 9.19
N ALA A 107 -9.12 5.03 9.43
CA ALA A 107 -8.62 3.89 8.66
C ALA A 107 -7.99 2.76 9.50
N PRO A 108 -8.64 2.27 10.58
CA PRO A 108 -8.03 1.32 11.53
C PRO A 108 -7.64 -0.03 10.92
N LYS A 109 -8.24 -0.38 9.77
CA LYS A 109 -7.97 -1.64 9.06
C LYS A 109 -6.84 -1.54 8.04
N ASP A 110 -6.31 -0.34 7.79
CA ASP A 110 -5.36 -0.06 6.72
C ASP A 110 -3.90 0.10 7.21
N GLY A 111 -3.54 -0.50 8.34
CA GLY A 111 -2.21 -0.42 8.92
C GLY A 111 -1.08 -0.85 7.99
N LEU A 112 -1.33 -1.85 7.14
CA LEU A 112 -0.37 -2.25 6.11
C LEU A 112 -0.08 -1.13 5.11
N THR A 113 -1.07 -0.31 4.75
CA THR A 113 -0.88 0.82 3.83
C THR A 113 0.06 1.86 4.43
N VAL A 114 -0.09 2.16 5.74
CA VAL A 114 0.79 3.09 6.46
C VAL A 114 2.23 2.59 6.48
N VAL A 115 2.44 1.29 6.69
CA VAL A 115 3.78 0.66 6.75
C VAL A 115 4.40 0.53 5.36
N LEU A 116 3.62 0.11 4.37
CA LEU A 116 4.12 -0.10 3.00
C LEU A 116 4.47 1.21 2.30
N THR A 117 3.81 2.32 2.62
CA THR A 117 4.07 3.62 1.96
C THR A 117 5.52 4.07 2.13
N PRO A 118 6.12 4.17 3.35
CA PRO A 118 7.53 4.53 3.49
C PRO A 118 8.48 3.52 2.84
N LEU A 119 8.13 2.22 2.84
CA LEU A 119 8.91 1.20 2.13
C LEU A 119 8.93 1.44 0.62
N CYS A 120 7.78 1.76 0.02
CA CYS A 120 7.67 2.07 -1.40
C CYS A 120 8.46 3.35 -1.77
N PHE A 121 8.49 4.35 -0.89
CA PHE A 121 9.34 5.53 -1.08
C PHE A 121 10.81 5.17 -1.13
N LYS A 122 11.27 4.29 -0.24
CA LYS A 122 12.65 3.83 -0.22
C LYS A 122 13.04 2.99 -1.43
N LEU A 123 12.08 2.27 -2.00
CA LEU A 123 12.24 1.50 -3.24
C LEU A 123 12.05 2.35 -4.50
N TYR A 124 11.88 3.67 -4.37
CA TYR A 124 11.60 4.60 -5.49
C TYR A 124 10.33 4.30 -6.28
N ILE A 125 9.36 3.60 -5.68
CA ILE A 125 8.05 3.25 -6.27
C ILE A 125 6.85 3.72 -5.43
N PRO A 126 6.86 4.93 -4.85
CA PRO A 126 5.77 5.38 -3.97
C PRO A 126 4.43 5.51 -4.70
N TYR A 127 4.47 5.66 -6.01
CA TYR A 127 3.30 5.89 -6.88
C TYR A 127 2.33 4.71 -6.92
N VAL A 128 2.79 3.50 -6.55
CA VAL A 128 1.94 2.31 -6.41
C VAL A 128 0.90 2.50 -5.31
N MET A 129 1.25 3.21 -4.23
CA MET A 129 0.44 3.23 -3.02
C MET A 129 -0.93 3.91 -3.20
N PRO A 130 -1.04 5.13 -3.75
CA PRO A 130 -2.36 5.76 -3.94
C PRO A 130 -3.21 5.01 -4.96
N VAL A 131 -2.62 4.48 -6.04
CA VAL A 131 -3.35 3.69 -7.04
C VAL A 131 -3.78 2.34 -6.46
N GLY A 132 -2.84 1.57 -5.91
CA GLY A 132 -3.09 0.21 -5.40
C GLY A 132 -4.05 0.18 -4.21
N SER A 133 -3.91 1.10 -3.26
CA SER A 133 -4.80 1.18 -2.10
C SER A 133 -6.23 1.54 -2.51
N SER A 134 -6.40 2.50 -3.42
CA SER A 134 -7.72 2.91 -3.91
C SER A 134 -8.35 1.89 -4.84
N LEU A 135 -7.52 1.08 -5.54
CA LEU A 135 -7.99 0.01 -6.41
C LEU A 135 -8.48 -1.21 -5.61
N LEU A 136 -7.84 -1.54 -4.51
CA LEU A 136 -8.14 -2.75 -3.73
C LEU A 136 -9.07 -2.49 -2.54
N ARG A 137 -9.00 -1.29 -1.97
CA ARG A 137 -9.68 -0.94 -0.72
C ARG A 137 -10.72 0.17 -0.89
N SER A 138 -11.10 0.78 0.21
CA SER A 138 -12.06 1.90 0.26
C SER A 138 -11.35 3.26 0.07
N ALA A 139 -12.14 4.32 -0.17
CA ALA A 139 -11.61 5.69 -0.28
C ALA A 139 -10.83 6.12 0.97
N TYR A 140 -11.19 5.62 2.15
CA TYR A 140 -10.52 5.96 3.41
C TYR A 140 -9.07 5.46 3.49
N SER A 141 -8.67 4.50 2.66
CA SER A 141 -7.30 3.99 2.67
C SER A 141 -6.26 5.04 2.20
N VAL A 142 -6.71 6.12 1.56
CA VAL A 142 -5.86 7.27 1.24
C VAL A 142 -5.25 7.90 2.51
N ILE A 143 -5.97 7.86 3.63
CA ILE A 143 -5.46 8.37 4.91
C ILE A 143 -4.22 7.57 5.34
N GLY A 144 -4.24 6.25 5.15
CA GLY A 144 -3.07 5.42 5.40
C GLY A 144 -1.86 5.81 4.52
N VAL A 145 -2.09 6.12 3.25
CA VAL A 145 -1.04 6.60 2.33
C VAL A 145 -0.50 7.96 2.79
N VAL A 146 -1.38 8.89 3.18
CA VAL A 146 -0.98 10.21 3.69
C VAL A 146 -0.16 10.07 4.97
N CYS A 147 -0.62 9.29 5.95
CA CYS A 147 0.12 9.05 7.18
C CYS A 147 1.50 8.45 6.90
N GLY A 148 1.60 7.45 6.02
CA GLY A 148 2.86 6.85 5.64
C GLY A 148 3.80 7.81 4.89
N THR A 149 3.24 8.70 4.05
CA THR A 149 4.01 9.76 3.36
C THR A 149 4.59 10.76 4.35
N VAL A 150 3.79 11.20 5.33
CA VAL A 150 4.22 12.09 6.41
C VAL A 150 5.36 11.47 7.20
N VAL A 151 5.22 10.20 7.60
CA VAL A 151 6.29 9.46 8.32
C VAL A 151 7.56 9.41 7.48
N TYR A 152 7.48 9.08 6.20
CA TYR A 152 8.66 9.02 5.33
C TYR A 152 9.40 10.36 5.26
N TYR A 153 8.70 11.45 4.97
CA TYR A 153 9.33 12.77 4.86
C TYR A 153 9.88 13.28 6.19
N PHE A 154 9.23 12.94 7.31
CA PHE A 154 9.76 13.25 8.64
C PHE A 154 11.09 12.51 8.90
N LEU A 155 11.14 11.20 8.64
CA LEU A 155 12.34 10.39 8.84
C LEU A 155 13.48 10.80 7.89
N ASP A 156 13.17 11.07 6.62
CA ASP A 156 14.14 11.53 5.62
C ASP A 156 14.71 12.90 6.00
N GLY A 157 13.86 13.79 6.53
CA GLY A 157 14.27 15.08 7.04
C GLY A 157 15.26 14.99 8.22
N ILE A 158 14.98 14.13 9.19
CA ILE A 158 15.87 13.89 10.32
C ILE A 158 17.19 13.27 9.83
N HIS A 159 17.13 12.29 8.94
CA HIS A 159 18.32 11.66 8.39
C HIS A 159 19.26 12.66 7.69
N ARG A 160 18.71 13.56 6.88
CA ARG A 160 19.49 14.61 6.18
C ARG A 160 20.16 15.59 7.14
N ASN A 161 19.53 15.88 8.27
CA ASN A 161 20.05 16.83 9.27
C ASN A 161 20.67 16.17 10.49
N ALA A 162 20.88 14.86 10.46
CA ALA A 162 21.45 14.13 11.59
C ALA A 162 22.79 14.71 12.06
N GLY A 163 23.65 15.14 11.11
CA GLY A 163 24.93 15.78 11.44
C GLY A 163 24.77 17.10 12.19
N ALA A 164 23.84 17.95 11.78
CA ALA A 164 23.55 19.21 12.46
C ALA A 164 22.92 18.96 13.84
N LEU A 165 22.01 17.97 13.95
CA LEU A 165 21.37 17.60 15.21
C LEU A 165 22.37 16.97 16.20
N MET A 166 23.32 16.17 15.74
CA MET A 166 24.39 15.60 16.56
C MET A 166 25.40 16.67 17.03
N SER A 167 25.80 17.60 16.17
CA SER A 167 26.70 18.69 16.55
C SER A 167 26.06 19.62 17.59
N ALA A 168 24.78 19.90 17.43
CA ALA A 168 24.02 20.66 18.42
C ALA A 168 23.74 19.86 19.73
N ALA A 169 23.84 18.53 19.71
CA ALA A 169 23.69 17.70 20.92
C ALA A 169 24.89 17.86 21.91
N ASN A 170 26.06 18.25 21.40
CA ASN A 170 27.27 18.45 22.19
C ASN A 170 27.47 19.90 22.68
N ALA A 171 26.52 20.81 22.39
CA ALA A 171 26.54 22.20 22.82
C ALA A 171 25.52 22.45 23.94
N ASP A 172 25.84 23.41 24.83
CA ASP A 172 25.09 23.67 26.07
C ASP A 172 23.58 23.92 25.93
N GLU A 173 22.84 23.85 27.06
CA GLU A 173 21.38 23.86 27.20
C GLU A 173 20.63 25.03 26.53
N GLU A 174 21.29 26.13 26.18
CA GLU A 174 20.68 27.26 25.46
C GLU A 174 20.29 26.94 23.99
N GLN A 175 20.75 25.80 23.44
CA GLN A 175 20.45 25.38 22.07
C GLN A 175 19.34 24.31 21.96
N SER A 176 18.67 23.94 23.04
CA SER A 176 17.58 22.95 23.01
C SER A 176 16.38 23.45 22.19
N SER A 177 16.03 24.76 22.29
CA SER A 177 15.01 25.39 21.47
C SER A 177 15.36 25.35 19.97
N SER A 178 16.66 25.48 19.65
CA SER A 178 17.15 25.42 18.26
C SER A 178 16.92 24.04 17.61
N LYS A 179 17.08 22.93 18.32
CA LYS A 179 16.87 21.56 17.78
C LYS A 179 15.41 21.27 17.49
N PHE A 180 14.52 21.72 18.40
CA PHE A 180 13.08 21.64 18.20
C PHE A 180 12.67 22.44 16.96
N ASP A 181 13.13 23.70 16.87
CA ASP A 181 12.83 24.59 15.74
C ASP A 181 13.37 24.02 14.41
N ILE A 182 14.57 23.43 14.39
CA ILE A 182 15.14 22.78 13.22
C ILE A 182 14.26 21.60 12.79
N SER A 183 13.89 20.72 13.73
CA SER A 183 13.10 19.52 13.41
C SER A 183 11.69 19.85 12.94
N VAL A 184 11.00 20.76 13.61
CA VAL A 184 9.63 21.20 13.28
C VAL A 184 9.65 22.11 12.04
N GLY A 185 10.55 23.07 11.99
CA GLY A 185 10.66 24.02 10.87
C GLY A 185 10.97 23.32 9.56
N GLN A 186 11.85 22.31 9.58
CA GLN A 186 12.18 21.52 8.39
C GLN A 186 10.99 20.65 7.95
N PHE A 187 10.29 20.03 8.88
CA PHE A 187 9.12 19.23 8.57
C PHE A 187 7.99 20.09 8.00
N LEU A 188 7.63 21.19 8.68
CA LEU A 188 6.59 22.10 8.23
C LEU A 188 6.97 22.93 7.00
N GLY A 189 8.27 23.18 6.79
CA GLY A 189 8.78 23.91 5.62
C GLY A 189 8.92 23.06 4.36
N ASN A 190 8.67 21.75 4.43
CA ASN A 190 8.88 20.84 3.31
C ASN A 190 7.75 20.94 2.26
N LYS A 191 7.91 21.86 1.30
CA LYS A 191 6.94 22.08 0.23
C LYS A 191 6.75 20.87 -0.67
N GLU A 192 7.79 20.03 -0.83
CA GLU A 192 7.72 18.81 -1.62
C GLU A 192 6.77 17.79 -0.98
N MET A 193 6.81 17.64 0.34
CA MET A 193 5.92 16.76 1.09
C MET A 193 4.44 17.13 0.84
N TYR A 194 4.10 18.41 0.97
CA TYR A 194 2.73 18.89 0.74
C TYR A 194 2.27 18.64 -0.70
N LEU A 195 3.15 18.92 -1.68
CA LEU A 195 2.86 18.63 -3.08
C LEU A 195 2.52 17.15 -3.29
N VAL A 196 3.37 16.25 -2.80
CA VAL A 196 3.18 14.80 -2.96
C VAL A 196 1.90 14.33 -2.28
N ILE A 197 1.62 14.81 -1.06
CA ILE A 197 0.38 14.47 -0.34
C ILE A 197 -0.85 14.90 -1.14
N VAL A 198 -0.89 16.14 -1.64
CA VAL A 198 -2.03 16.64 -2.41
C VAL A 198 -2.26 15.81 -3.67
N ILE A 199 -1.19 15.53 -4.44
CA ILE A 199 -1.31 14.74 -5.66
C ILE A 199 -1.72 13.29 -5.34
N PHE A 200 -1.21 12.68 -4.28
CA PHE A 200 -1.60 11.33 -3.87
C PHE A 200 -3.07 11.25 -3.45
N VAL A 201 -3.57 12.26 -2.74
CA VAL A 201 -4.98 12.35 -2.35
C VAL A 201 -5.87 12.48 -3.59
N ILE A 202 -5.54 13.40 -4.52
CA ILE A 202 -6.29 13.59 -5.76
C ILE A 202 -6.30 12.29 -6.58
N THR A 203 -5.14 11.68 -6.76
CA THR A 203 -5.01 10.40 -7.48
C THR A 203 -5.87 9.32 -6.86
N ALA A 204 -5.80 9.14 -5.55
CA ALA A 204 -6.54 8.11 -4.84
C ALA A 204 -8.07 8.31 -4.97
N ILE A 205 -8.53 9.54 -4.88
CA ILE A 205 -9.95 9.88 -5.05
C ILE A 205 -10.40 9.58 -6.49
N VAL A 206 -9.63 10.02 -7.50
CA VAL A 206 -9.99 9.80 -8.90
C VAL A 206 -9.99 8.31 -9.24
N VAL A 207 -8.95 7.56 -8.84
CA VAL A 207 -8.89 6.10 -9.05
C VAL A 207 -10.08 5.41 -8.40
N TYR A 208 -10.44 5.80 -7.18
CA TYR A 208 -11.59 5.23 -6.48
C TYR A 208 -12.91 5.54 -7.19
N LEU A 209 -13.12 6.78 -7.66
CA LEU A 209 -14.34 7.18 -8.37
C LEU A 209 -14.45 6.47 -9.72
N VAL A 210 -13.38 6.51 -10.54
CA VAL A 210 -13.36 5.89 -11.87
C VAL A 210 -13.57 4.36 -11.78
N ARG A 211 -12.96 3.70 -10.78
CA ARG A 211 -13.17 2.26 -10.56
C ARG A 211 -14.64 1.90 -10.33
N ARG A 212 -15.44 2.80 -9.75
CA ARG A 212 -16.85 2.59 -9.43
C ARG A 212 -17.81 2.97 -10.55
N MET A 213 -17.30 3.57 -11.61
CA MET A 213 -18.14 3.93 -12.75
C MET A 213 -18.60 2.68 -13.51
N GLU A 214 -19.79 2.73 -14.08
CA GLU A 214 -20.41 1.67 -14.87
C GLU A 214 -19.85 1.58 -16.30
N VAL A 215 -18.55 1.84 -16.47
CA VAL A 215 -17.87 1.82 -17.76
C VAL A 215 -17.15 0.49 -17.94
N ASP A 216 -17.12 -0.01 -19.20
CA ASP A 216 -16.35 -1.19 -19.53
C ASP A 216 -14.84 -0.95 -19.26
N ASN A 217 -14.21 -1.93 -18.62
CA ASN A 217 -12.81 -1.82 -18.19
C ASN A 217 -12.52 -0.66 -17.22
N ALA A 218 -13.47 -0.30 -16.33
CA ALA A 218 -13.33 0.78 -15.35
C ALA A 218 -12.01 0.70 -14.54
N TRP A 219 -11.53 -0.52 -14.22
CA TRP A 219 -10.27 -0.70 -13.51
C TRP A 219 -9.06 -0.26 -14.34
N THR A 220 -9.03 -0.59 -15.62
CA THR A 220 -7.95 -0.15 -16.54
C THR A 220 -7.95 1.35 -16.70
N LEU A 221 -9.14 1.95 -16.87
CA LEU A 221 -9.28 3.40 -16.94
C LEU A 221 -8.85 4.08 -15.64
N ALA A 222 -9.18 3.50 -14.49
CA ALA A 222 -8.77 4.01 -13.18
C ALA A 222 -7.24 4.00 -13.02
N ILE A 223 -6.56 2.94 -13.44
CA ILE A 223 -5.10 2.84 -13.37
C ILE A 223 -4.45 3.88 -14.28
N ILE A 224 -4.91 4.00 -15.52
CA ILE A 224 -4.34 4.94 -16.50
C ILE A 224 -4.59 6.39 -16.05
N SER A 225 -5.81 6.73 -15.64
CA SER A 225 -6.13 8.09 -15.17
C SER A 225 -5.33 8.45 -13.91
N GLY A 226 -5.16 7.50 -12.97
CA GLY A 226 -4.34 7.68 -11.79
C GLY A 226 -2.87 7.95 -12.12
N ALA A 227 -2.28 7.16 -13.03
CA ALA A 227 -0.91 7.35 -13.48
C ALA A 227 -0.70 8.71 -14.18
N LEU A 228 -1.64 9.11 -15.04
CA LEU A 228 -1.58 10.41 -15.73
C LEU A 228 -1.61 11.59 -14.74
N ILE A 229 -2.52 11.55 -13.75
CA ILE A 229 -2.62 12.59 -12.72
C ILE A 229 -1.32 12.68 -11.91
N GLN A 230 -0.73 11.55 -11.53
CA GLN A 230 0.52 11.54 -10.79
C GLN A 230 1.67 12.12 -11.60
N VAL A 231 1.84 11.67 -12.85
CA VAL A 231 2.93 12.20 -13.71
C VAL A 231 2.73 13.69 -13.97
N ALA A 232 1.54 14.09 -14.41
CA ALA A 232 1.28 15.49 -14.75
C ALA A 232 1.38 16.40 -13.51
N GLY A 233 0.73 16.00 -12.40
CA GLY A 233 0.69 16.82 -11.19
C GLY A 233 2.06 16.96 -10.53
N LEU A 234 2.82 15.86 -10.39
CA LEU A 234 4.16 15.93 -9.80
C LEU A 234 5.17 16.60 -10.73
N PHE A 235 5.08 16.39 -12.04
CA PHE A 235 5.95 17.02 -13.01
C PHE A 235 5.78 18.56 -12.97
N VAL A 236 4.54 19.04 -13.05
CA VAL A 236 4.24 20.47 -12.93
C VAL A 236 4.67 21.00 -11.56
N GLY A 237 4.37 20.27 -10.49
CA GLY A 237 4.75 20.66 -9.14
C GLY A 237 6.26 20.76 -8.94
N TYR A 238 7.04 19.84 -9.47
CA TYR A 238 8.51 19.91 -9.40
C TYR A 238 9.09 21.07 -10.18
N ILE A 239 8.52 21.41 -11.34
CA ILE A 239 8.92 22.62 -12.10
C ILE A 239 8.64 23.88 -11.27
N VAL A 240 7.46 24.01 -10.68
CA VAL A 240 7.07 25.17 -9.87
C VAL A 240 7.94 25.31 -8.62
N LEU A 241 8.32 24.19 -7.99
CA LEU A 241 9.18 24.19 -6.80
C LEU A 241 10.67 24.27 -7.14
N GLY A 242 11.07 24.23 -8.42
CA GLY A 242 12.46 24.26 -8.86
C GLY A 242 13.25 23.01 -8.47
N VAL A 243 12.57 21.88 -8.21
CA VAL A 243 13.22 20.62 -7.85
C VAL A 243 13.73 19.94 -9.13
N THR A 244 15.04 20.05 -9.37
CA THR A 244 15.70 19.42 -10.51
C THR A 244 16.26 18.05 -10.14
N GLY A 245 16.30 17.12 -11.11
CA GLY A 245 16.94 15.80 -10.94
C GLY A 245 16.01 14.67 -10.49
N LYS A 246 14.80 14.94 -10.01
CA LYS A 246 13.84 13.89 -9.62
C LYS A 246 12.90 13.44 -10.75
N THR A 247 12.89 14.15 -11.88
CA THR A 247 11.97 13.91 -13.00
C THR A 247 12.15 12.53 -13.63
N LEU A 248 13.39 12.08 -13.77
CA LEU A 248 13.69 10.76 -14.33
C LEU A 248 13.16 9.65 -13.42
N TRP A 249 13.42 9.75 -12.11
CA TRP A 249 12.92 8.80 -11.11
C TRP A 249 11.39 8.81 -11.00
N LEU A 250 10.74 9.96 -11.23
CA LEU A 250 9.29 10.07 -11.31
C LEU A 250 8.73 9.24 -12.46
N ILE A 251 9.31 9.36 -13.65
CA ILE A 251 8.84 8.63 -14.84
C ILE A 251 9.07 7.12 -14.65
N VAL A 252 10.29 6.71 -14.27
CA VAL A 252 10.63 5.30 -14.07
C VAL A 252 9.78 4.68 -12.97
N GLY A 253 9.66 5.36 -11.81
CA GLY A 253 8.84 4.88 -10.69
C GLY A 253 7.37 4.77 -11.05
N ASN A 254 6.83 5.67 -11.88
CA ASN A 254 5.45 5.61 -12.32
C ASN A 254 5.20 4.47 -13.30
N ILE A 255 6.13 4.19 -14.22
CA ILE A 255 6.04 3.04 -15.14
C ILE A 255 6.03 1.72 -14.34
N ILE A 256 6.92 1.57 -13.37
CA ILE A 256 6.95 0.38 -12.50
C ILE A 256 5.64 0.28 -11.71
N SER A 257 5.14 1.40 -11.18
CA SER A 257 3.87 1.46 -10.46
C SER A 257 2.69 1.03 -11.32
N LEU A 258 2.68 1.44 -12.58
CA LEU A 258 1.65 1.07 -13.55
C LEU A 258 1.69 -0.43 -13.84
N LEU A 259 2.87 -1.02 -14.01
CA LEU A 259 3.02 -2.48 -14.17
C LEU A 259 2.50 -3.24 -12.96
N ILE A 260 2.86 -2.79 -11.73
CA ILE A 260 2.37 -3.41 -10.50
C ILE A 260 0.84 -3.27 -10.40
N ALA A 261 0.28 -2.11 -10.74
CA ALA A 261 -1.17 -1.89 -10.72
C ALA A 261 -1.90 -2.82 -11.71
N PHE A 262 -1.35 -3.08 -12.90
CA PHE A 262 -1.91 -4.06 -13.84
C PHE A 262 -1.81 -5.49 -13.32
N ILE A 263 -0.73 -5.85 -12.64
CA ILE A 263 -0.60 -7.16 -11.96
C ILE A 263 -1.68 -7.29 -10.89
N LEU A 264 -1.88 -6.26 -10.07
CA LEU A 264 -2.95 -6.25 -9.07
C LEU A 264 -4.34 -6.36 -9.71
N GLN A 265 -4.59 -5.63 -10.80
CA GLN A 265 -5.82 -5.78 -11.58
C GLN A 265 -6.02 -7.21 -12.05
N PHE A 266 -4.99 -7.83 -12.64
CA PHE A 266 -5.06 -9.20 -13.13
C PHE A 266 -5.37 -10.19 -11.99
N LEU A 267 -4.76 -10.04 -10.83
CA LEU A 267 -4.97 -10.94 -9.69
C LEU A 267 -6.35 -10.78 -9.04
N PHE A 268 -6.80 -9.54 -8.83
CA PHE A 268 -8.01 -9.27 -8.05
C PHE A 268 -9.28 -9.07 -8.88
N MET A 269 -9.15 -8.70 -10.16
CA MET A 269 -10.31 -8.52 -11.03
C MET A 269 -10.72 -9.83 -11.70
N ASN A 270 -11.99 -10.22 -11.50
CA ASN A 270 -12.56 -11.46 -12.03
C ASN A 270 -13.74 -11.21 -12.98
N LEU A 271 -13.85 -10.02 -13.57
CA LEU A 271 -14.96 -9.68 -14.47
C LEU A 271 -14.58 -9.92 -15.94
N ASP A 272 -15.51 -10.48 -16.71
CA ASP A 272 -15.37 -10.71 -18.16
C ASP A 272 -16.28 -9.75 -18.93
N TYR A 273 -15.74 -8.59 -19.30
CA TYR A 273 -16.50 -7.60 -20.06
C TYR A 273 -16.81 -8.02 -21.51
N ALA A 274 -16.11 -9.01 -22.04
CA ALA A 274 -16.37 -9.51 -23.39
C ALA A 274 -17.67 -10.30 -23.49
N ARG A 275 -18.17 -10.84 -22.38
CA ARG A 275 -19.40 -11.60 -22.27
C ARG A 275 -20.51 -10.83 -21.54
N THR A 276 -20.49 -9.51 -21.67
CA THR A 276 -21.52 -8.66 -21.03
C THR A 276 -22.86 -8.88 -21.70
N GLU A 277 -23.88 -9.20 -20.91
CA GLU A 277 -25.26 -9.33 -21.35
C GLU A 277 -26.08 -8.15 -20.85
N ARG A 278 -26.99 -7.65 -21.69
CA ARG A 278 -27.98 -6.65 -21.28
C ARG A 278 -29.31 -7.35 -21.13
N VAL A 279 -29.82 -7.38 -19.93
CA VAL A 279 -31.09 -8.03 -19.58
C VAL A 279 -32.07 -6.94 -19.19
N GLN A 280 -33.27 -7.02 -19.74
CA GLN A 280 -34.39 -6.18 -19.37
C GLN A 280 -35.44 -7.07 -18.69
N PHE A 281 -35.94 -6.65 -17.56
CA PHE A 281 -37.10 -7.26 -16.89
C PHE A 281 -38.00 -6.16 -16.32
N GLU A 282 -39.22 -6.51 -16.13
CA GLU A 282 -40.32 -5.62 -15.71
C GLU A 282 -40.92 -6.18 -14.43
N ASP A 283 -41.26 -5.29 -13.53
CA ASP A 283 -42.05 -5.54 -12.34
C ASP A 283 -43.29 -4.62 -12.41
N ASP A 284 -44.29 -4.79 -11.55
CA ASP A 284 -45.56 -4.03 -11.57
C ASP A 284 -45.34 -2.50 -11.51
N ASP A 285 -44.24 -2.04 -10.91
CA ASP A 285 -43.92 -0.61 -10.72
C ASP A 285 -42.78 -0.08 -11.58
N TYR A 286 -41.84 -0.94 -12.10
CA TYR A 286 -40.58 -0.48 -12.73
C TYR A 286 -40.12 -1.37 -13.88
N TYR A 287 -39.51 -0.71 -14.89
CA TYR A 287 -38.68 -1.36 -15.91
C TYR A 287 -37.23 -1.34 -15.46
N TYR A 288 -36.55 -2.51 -15.40
CA TYR A 288 -35.18 -2.67 -15.02
C TYR A 288 -34.30 -2.95 -16.23
N TYR A 289 -33.32 -2.10 -16.46
CA TYR A 289 -32.26 -2.31 -17.45
C TYR A 289 -30.99 -2.73 -16.73
N VAL A 290 -30.64 -4.01 -16.77
CA VAL A 290 -29.50 -4.56 -16.05
C VAL A 290 -28.40 -4.95 -17.01
N LYS A 291 -27.18 -4.47 -16.73
CA LYS A 291 -25.98 -4.90 -17.39
C LYS A 291 -25.31 -6.00 -16.56
N ALA A 292 -25.46 -7.26 -17.00
CA ALA A 292 -24.84 -8.42 -16.36
C ALA A 292 -23.44 -8.65 -16.92
N VAL A 293 -22.42 -8.50 -16.09
CA VAL A 293 -21.02 -8.81 -16.44
C VAL A 293 -20.62 -10.10 -15.75
N PRO A 294 -20.41 -11.21 -16.47
CA PRO A 294 -20.10 -12.48 -15.87
C PRO A 294 -18.69 -12.46 -15.22
N LYS A 295 -18.51 -13.27 -14.18
CA LYS A 295 -17.20 -13.52 -13.61
C LYS A 295 -16.40 -14.43 -14.56
N LYS A 296 -15.10 -14.18 -14.70
CA LYS A 296 -14.20 -15.10 -15.41
C LYS A 296 -14.18 -16.43 -14.66
N MET A 297 -14.79 -17.45 -15.23
CA MET A 297 -14.65 -18.82 -14.75
C MET A 297 -13.63 -19.54 -15.64
N VAL A 298 -12.67 -20.22 -15.00
CA VAL A 298 -11.89 -21.23 -15.69
C VAL A 298 -12.84 -22.40 -15.89
N ALA A 299 -13.05 -22.81 -17.15
CA ALA A 299 -13.86 -23.98 -17.44
C ALA A 299 -13.28 -25.16 -16.67
N VAL A 300 -13.95 -25.59 -15.62
CA VAL A 300 -13.67 -26.87 -15.01
C VAL A 300 -13.96 -27.88 -16.11
N ARG A 301 -12.96 -28.69 -16.47
CA ARG A 301 -13.16 -29.82 -17.37
C ARG A 301 -14.24 -30.67 -16.72
N GLU A 302 -15.49 -30.53 -17.19
CA GLU A 302 -16.53 -31.44 -16.79
C GLU A 302 -16.09 -32.83 -17.18
N VAL A 303 -15.72 -33.64 -16.21
CA VAL A 303 -15.59 -35.06 -16.41
C VAL A 303 -17.02 -35.53 -16.59
N THR A 304 -17.43 -35.69 -17.86
CA THR A 304 -18.69 -36.33 -18.18
C THR A 304 -18.54 -37.76 -17.73
N VAL A 305 -19.01 -38.05 -16.52
CA VAL A 305 -19.16 -39.43 -16.08
C VAL A 305 -20.34 -39.98 -16.89
N CYS A 306 -20.06 -40.66 -17.97
CA CYS A 306 -21.06 -41.48 -18.63
C CYS A 306 -21.44 -42.59 -17.68
N LEU A 307 -22.52 -42.39 -16.92
CA LEU A 307 -23.21 -43.51 -16.28
C LEU A 307 -23.83 -44.36 -17.39
N LEU A 308 -23.12 -45.40 -17.80
CA LEU A 308 -23.70 -46.48 -18.59
C LEU A 308 -24.73 -47.16 -17.70
N TYR A 309 -25.97 -46.70 -17.83
CA TYR A 309 -27.13 -47.47 -17.37
C TYR A 309 -27.18 -48.72 -18.27
N THR A 310 -26.66 -49.83 -17.81
CA THR A 310 -27.03 -51.12 -18.35
C THR A 310 -28.45 -51.35 -17.89
N SER A 311 -29.40 -51.22 -18.81
CA SER A 311 -30.79 -51.67 -18.57
C SER A 311 -30.70 -53.13 -18.12
N PRO A 312 -31.40 -53.53 -17.04
CA PRO A 312 -31.40 -54.90 -16.62
C PRO A 312 -31.87 -55.77 -17.78
N SER A 313 -31.11 -56.80 -18.06
CA SER A 313 -31.40 -57.79 -19.09
C SER A 313 -32.76 -58.42 -18.79
N PRO A 314 -33.59 -58.71 -19.79
CA PRO A 314 -34.86 -59.46 -19.57
C PRO A 314 -34.69 -60.79 -18.89
N ARG A 315 -33.45 -61.30 -18.75
CA ARG A 315 -33.14 -62.52 -18.02
C ARG A 315 -33.07 -62.37 -16.51
N ASP A 316 -33.09 -61.13 -16.00
CA ASP A 316 -33.02 -60.89 -14.54
C ASP A 316 -34.41 -60.93 -13.89
N TYR A 317 -35.46 -61.25 -14.66
CA TYR A 317 -36.87 -61.40 -14.22
C TYR A 317 -37.43 -62.83 -14.39
N ALA A 318 -36.56 -63.83 -14.59
CA ALA A 318 -36.99 -65.24 -14.69
C ALA A 318 -36.71 -66.03 -13.42
#